data_ff5425af4d399f04eef8d55838b45995
#
_entry.id   ff5425af4d399f04eef8d55838b45995
#
_cell.length_a   1.000
_cell.length_b   1.000
_cell.length_c   1.000
_cell.angle_alpha   90.00
_cell.angle_beta   90.00
_cell.angle_gamma   90.00
#
_symmetry.space_group_name_H-M   'P 1'
#
loop_
_entity.id
_entity.type
_entity.pdbx_description
1 polymer ?
#
loop_
_entity_poly.entity_id
_entity_poly.type
_entity_poly.pdbx_seq_one_letter_code
_entity_poly.pdbx_strand_id
1 'polypeptide(L)'
;MNFNKKHQVIFKILFLVFFACTSTDKNLDNNQKINNNVKDSNNTCCESSRIKYPNKENRYISNNSSSLNSTVHLQIDDETKMAYIPEGIYFMGSSDSFQALNRELPQHQVKVNAFYMDIHEVTNAQFSSFVEATNYKTVAEQEIDWEILKKQLPKNTPKPNEDVLQPGSMVFVESSDIYNLIDISQWWRWTKGASWRQPEGPGSDIIGKDQEPVVHICYFDAVAYAKWCGKRLPTEAEWEWAARGGLKDKIYPWGNESVDEGIPKCNYWTGIFPTKNTKKDGFKGVAPVMQYAPNGYGLYDMAGNVWEICDDWYDENYYSSLNLSEIQDNPKGPEKWNYPLEPMDPKRVIRGG
;
A
#
# COMPACT_ATOMS: atom_id res chain seq x y z
N MET A 1 0.86 0.33 -37.49
CA MET A 1 1.19 1.74 -37.17
C MET A 1 2.39 1.73 -36.24
N ASN A 2 3.52 2.29 -36.70
CA ASN A 2 4.77 2.31 -35.93
C ASN A 2 4.64 3.29 -34.76
N PHE A 3 4.30 2.80 -33.58
CA PHE A 3 4.42 3.58 -32.35
C PHE A 3 5.90 3.88 -32.09
N ASN A 4 6.17 5.13 -31.87
CA ASN A 4 7.50 5.73 -31.79
C ASN A 4 8.28 5.06 -30.64
N LYS A 5 9.30 4.25 -30.95
CA LYS A 5 10.17 3.57 -29.98
C LYS A 5 10.70 4.49 -28.86
N LYS A 6 10.79 5.81 -29.13
CA LYS A 6 11.16 6.80 -28.13
C LYS A 6 10.15 6.94 -26.98
N HIS A 7 8.85 6.89 -27.23
CA HIS A 7 7.83 6.99 -26.18
C HIS A 7 7.79 5.73 -25.30
N GLN A 8 7.99 4.55 -25.89
CA GLN A 8 8.07 3.31 -25.11
C GLN A 8 9.31 3.26 -24.19
N VAL A 9 10.44 3.80 -24.63
CA VAL A 9 11.66 3.87 -23.81
C VAL A 9 11.51 4.88 -22.68
N ILE A 10 10.93 6.05 -22.96
CA ILE A 10 10.67 7.08 -21.94
C ILE A 10 9.69 6.54 -20.89
N PHE A 11 8.66 5.81 -21.32
CA PHE A 11 7.67 5.25 -20.39
C PHE A 11 8.27 4.14 -19.51
N LYS A 12 9.11 3.26 -20.07
CA LYS A 12 9.87 2.28 -19.29
C LYS A 12 10.82 2.93 -18.29
N ILE A 13 11.49 4.02 -18.67
CA ILE A 13 12.34 4.80 -17.76
C ILE A 13 11.50 5.40 -16.62
N LEU A 14 10.34 5.96 -16.93
CA LEU A 14 9.45 6.58 -15.95
C LEU A 14 8.86 5.57 -14.96
N PHE A 15 8.51 4.38 -15.44
CA PHE A 15 8.02 3.31 -14.56
C PHE A 15 9.12 2.75 -13.65
N LEU A 16 10.36 2.65 -14.17
CA LEU A 16 11.53 2.22 -13.41
C LEU A 16 11.95 3.20 -12.31
N VAL A 17 11.72 4.49 -12.49
CA VAL A 17 11.99 5.48 -11.43
C VAL A 17 11.11 5.25 -10.20
N PHE A 18 9.89 4.78 -10.39
CA PHE A 18 8.98 4.45 -9.27
C PHE A 18 9.44 3.22 -8.48
N PHE A 19 10.11 2.27 -9.15
CA PHE A 19 10.59 1.03 -8.57
C PHE A 19 12.11 0.97 -8.35
N ALA A 20 12.87 1.93 -8.90
CA ALA A 20 14.32 2.04 -8.71
C ALA A 20 14.77 2.23 -7.24
N CYS A 21 13.82 2.39 -6.35
CA CYS A 21 14.02 2.43 -4.91
C CYS A 21 14.60 1.17 -4.27
N THR A 22 14.82 0.10 -5.01
CA THR A 22 15.10 -1.19 -4.37
C THR A 22 16.56 -1.67 -4.47
N SER A 23 17.49 -0.94 -5.09
CA SER A 23 18.82 -1.50 -5.41
C SER A 23 20.03 -0.91 -4.68
N THR A 24 19.85 -0.12 -3.61
CA THR A 24 20.99 0.51 -2.90
C THR A 24 21.19 0.06 -1.45
N ASP A 25 21.05 -1.21 -1.17
CA ASP A 25 21.30 -1.78 0.18
C ASP A 25 22.74 -1.62 0.70
N LYS A 26 23.68 -1.07 -0.09
CA LYS A 26 25.09 -0.95 0.34
C LYS A 26 25.56 0.46 0.70
N ASN A 27 24.78 1.51 0.50
CA ASN A 27 25.23 2.87 0.75
C ASN A 27 24.45 3.68 1.79
N LEU A 28 23.40 3.12 2.37
CA LEU A 28 22.59 3.80 3.40
C LEU A 28 23.19 3.71 4.82
N ASP A 29 24.15 2.80 5.05
CA ASP A 29 24.77 2.64 6.38
C ASP A 29 25.81 3.72 6.73
N ASN A 30 26.20 4.60 5.81
CA ASN A 30 27.31 5.52 6.05
C ASN A 30 26.97 7.01 6.24
N ASN A 31 25.72 7.43 6.16
CA ASN A 31 25.42 8.87 6.25
C ASN A 31 24.38 9.32 7.29
N GLN A 32 23.92 8.44 8.15
CA GLN A 32 23.17 8.90 9.33
C GLN A 32 23.68 8.19 10.60
N LYS A 33 24.82 8.63 11.11
CA LYS A 33 25.05 8.62 12.56
C LYS A 33 24.01 9.58 13.17
N ILE A 34 22.84 9.09 13.45
CA ILE A 34 21.91 9.75 14.36
C ILE A 34 22.64 9.77 15.70
N ASN A 35 23.03 10.95 16.16
CA ASN A 35 23.56 11.14 17.50
C ASN A 35 22.54 10.60 18.50
N ASN A 36 22.84 9.43 19.07
CA ASN A 36 22.17 8.89 20.24
C ASN A 36 22.51 9.74 21.49
N ASN A 37 22.01 10.95 21.53
CA ASN A 37 21.95 11.79 22.70
C ASN A 37 20.59 12.49 22.75
N VAL A 38 19.53 11.71 22.88
CA VAL A 38 18.24 12.21 23.31
C VAL A 38 18.00 11.59 24.69
N LYS A 39 18.11 12.44 25.69
CA LYS A 39 17.66 12.16 27.04
C LYS A 39 16.19 11.76 27.00
N ASP A 40 15.84 10.78 27.84
CA ASP A 40 14.48 10.37 28.15
C ASP A 40 13.52 11.56 28.19
N SER A 41 12.68 11.68 27.20
CA SER A 41 11.41 12.35 27.30
C SER A 41 10.41 11.43 26.63
N ASN A 42 9.46 10.93 27.42
CA ASN A 42 8.31 10.13 26.99
C ASN A 42 7.51 10.90 25.95
N ASN A 43 7.85 10.76 24.68
CA ASN A 43 7.04 11.21 23.57
C ASN A 43 6.59 10.00 22.77
N THR A 44 5.37 9.59 23.05
CA THR A 44 4.62 8.60 22.28
C THR A 44 4.41 9.15 20.88
N CYS A 45 4.74 8.35 19.87
CA CYS A 45 4.70 8.66 18.43
C CYS A 45 3.31 9.09 17.89
N CYS A 46 2.28 9.08 18.75
CA CYS A 46 0.88 9.36 18.40
C CYS A 46 0.28 10.58 19.12
N GLU A 47 1.06 11.36 19.84
CA GLU A 47 0.54 12.56 20.50
C GLU A 47 0.83 13.83 19.69
N SER A 48 0.06 14.06 18.64
CA SER A 48 -0.14 15.43 18.16
C SER A 48 -1.56 15.60 17.66
N SER A 49 -2.32 16.19 18.50
CA SER A 49 -3.60 16.87 18.42
C SER A 49 -4.63 16.27 19.37
N ARG A 50 -4.70 16.85 20.57
CA ARG A 50 -5.87 16.72 21.46
C ARG A 50 -7.07 17.41 20.80
N ILE A 51 -7.73 16.74 19.88
CA ILE A 51 -9.11 17.03 19.56
C ILE A 51 -9.94 16.29 20.59
N LYS A 52 -10.52 17.02 21.52
CA LYS A 52 -11.50 16.48 22.47
C LYS A 52 -12.73 16.02 21.69
N TYR A 53 -12.86 14.72 21.48
CA TYR A 53 -14.13 14.14 21.05
C TYR A 53 -15.07 14.05 22.27
N PRO A 54 -16.36 14.39 22.12
CA PRO A 54 -17.32 14.21 23.21
C PRO A 54 -17.52 12.72 23.46
N ASN A 55 -17.41 12.31 24.72
CA ASN A 55 -17.74 10.98 25.22
C ASN A 55 -19.07 10.51 24.65
N LYS A 56 -19.04 9.49 23.79
CA LYS A 56 -20.22 8.66 23.50
C LYS A 56 -20.07 7.35 24.25
N GLU A 57 -21.00 7.18 25.16
CA GLU A 57 -21.17 6.03 26.03
C GLU A 57 -21.13 4.71 25.27
N ASN A 58 -20.45 3.72 25.86
CA ASN A 58 -20.47 2.31 25.51
C ASN A 58 -21.90 1.80 25.37
N ARG A 59 -22.35 1.56 24.14
CA ARG A 59 -23.56 0.77 23.91
C ARG A 59 -23.14 -0.69 23.66
N TYR A 60 -23.24 -1.51 24.69
CA TYR A 60 -23.27 -2.95 24.55
C TYR A 60 -24.51 -3.33 23.74
N ILE A 61 -24.29 -3.86 22.54
CA ILE A 61 -25.34 -4.55 21.81
C ILE A 61 -25.20 -6.05 22.12
N SER A 62 -26.00 -6.52 23.07
CA SER A 62 -26.20 -7.95 23.31
C SER A 62 -27.21 -8.46 22.28
N ASN A 63 -26.78 -9.18 21.28
CA ASN A 63 -27.66 -10.00 20.45
C ASN A 63 -27.47 -11.46 20.84
N ASN A 64 -28.41 -11.99 21.61
CA ASN A 64 -28.61 -13.41 21.81
C ASN A 64 -29.12 -14.02 20.49
N SER A 65 -28.27 -14.77 19.80
CA SER A 65 -28.70 -15.83 18.89
C SER A 65 -27.70 -16.99 18.95
N SER A 66 -28.17 -18.10 19.44
CA SER A 66 -27.46 -19.36 19.61
C SER A 66 -27.10 -19.98 18.27
N SER A 67 -25.83 -19.93 17.89
CA SER A 67 -25.13 -20.91 17.03
C SER A 67 -23.64 -20.61 17.03
N LEU A 68 -22.83 -21.59 17.35
CA LEU A 68 -21.36 -21.73 17.26
C LEU A 68 -20.62 -20.60 16.55
N ASN A 69 -20.43 -19.47 17.22
CA ASN A 69 -19.54 -18.42 16.80
C ASN A 69 -18.50 -18.23 17.90
N SER A 70 -17.27 -18.60 17.60
CA SER A 70 -16.13 -18.06 18.33
C SER A 70 -16.21 -16.54 18.19
N THR A 71 -16.64 -15.86 19.24
CA THR A 71 -16.71 -14.39 19.30
C THR A 71 -15.28 -13.88 19.19
N VAL A 72 -14.94 -13.30 18.03
CA VAL A 72 -13.68 -12.57 17.89
C VAL A 72 -13.83 -11.34 18.79
N HIS A 73 -13.09 -11.30 19.90
CA HIS A 73 -13.04 -10.12 20.75
C HIS A 73 -12.13 -9.08 20.09
N LEU A 74 -12.72 -7.98 19.69
CA LEU A 74 -12.03 -6.81 19.20
C LEU A 74 -11.11 -6.28 20.31
N GLN A 75 -9.79 -6.30 20.07
CA GLN A 75 -8.80 -5.77 20.99
C GLN A 75 -8.03 -4.66 20.27
N ILE A 76 -8.49 -3.43 20.42
CA ILE A 76 -7.80 -2.24 19.92
C ILE A 76 -7.11 -1.62 21.12
N ASP A 77 -5.81 -1.40 20.97
CA ASP A 77 -5.05 -0.61 21.90
C ASP A 77 -5.38 0.87 21.68
N ASP A 78 -6.08 1.47 22.63
CA ASP A 78 -6.53 2.86 22.56
C ASP A 78 -5.37 3.87 22.55
N GLU A 79 -4.21 3.50 23.08
CA GLU A 79 -3.03 4.37 23.12
C GLU A 79 -2.30 4.37 21.77
N THR A 80 -2.08 3.21 21.18
CA THR A 80 -1.33 3.07 19.92
C THR A 80 -2.21 3.09 18.67
N LYS A 81 -3.54 2.93 18.83
CA LYS A 81 -4.49 2.76 17.73
C LYS A 81 -4.17 1.55 16.83
N MET A 82 -3.69 0.48 17.44
CA MET A 82 -3.40 -0.79 16.78
C MET A 82 -4.41 -1.86 17.19
N ALA A 83 -4.85 -2.66 16.22
CA ALA A 83 -5.67 -3.83 16.45
C ALA A 83 -4.79 -5.06 16.75
N TYR A 84 -5.18 -5.86 17.72
CA TYR A 84 -4.57 -7.17 17.95
C TYR A 84 -5.11 -8.17 16.92
N ILE A 85 -4.22 -8.75 16.14
CA ILE A 85 -4.52 -9.79 15.16
C ILE A 85 -4.09 -11.12 15.76
N PRO A 86 -5.03 -12.04 16.04
CA PRO A 86 -4.71 -13.32 16.67
C PRO A 86 -3.91 -14.22 15.73
N GLU A 87 -3.13 -15.14 16.31
CA GLU A 87 -2.51 -16.20 15.53
C GLU A 87 -3.57 -17.10 14.86
N GLY A 88 -3.22 -17.67 13.72
CA GLY A 88 -4.13 -18.60 13.06
C GLY A 88 -3.54 -19.30 11.86
N ILE A 89 -4.32 -20.26 11.35
CA ILE A 89 -4.03 -20.96 10.09
C ILE A 89 -5.18 -20.66 9.13
N TYR A 90 -4.84 -20.27 7.92
CA TYR A 90 -5.81 -19.95 6.89
C TYR A 90 -5.34 -20.39 5.50
N PHE A 91 -6.23 -20.34 4.55
CA PHE A 91 -5.89 -20.50 3.16
C PHE A 91 -5.64 -19.15 2.52
N MET A 92 -4.39 -18.89 2.15
CA MET A 92 -3.92 -17.69 1.46
C MET A 92 -4.11 -17.85 -0.05
N GLY A 93 -4.42 -16.74 -0.72
CA GLY A 93 -4.70 -16.72 -2.15
C GLY A 93 -6.13 -17.19 -2.48
N SER A 94 -6.36 -17.55 -3.71
CA SER A 94 -7.68 -17.93 -4.22
C SER A 94 -7.75 -19.38 -4.68
N SER A 95 -8.91 -20.01 -4.52
CA SER A 95 -9.28 -21.29 -5.17
C SER A 95 -10.07 -21.08 -6.46
N ASP A 96 -10.52 -19.86 -6.75
CA ASP A 96 -11.31 -19.53 -7.93
C ASP A 96 -10.39 -19.12 -9.09
N SER A 97 -10.03 -20.09 -9.92
CA SER A 97 -9.20 -19.86 -11.10
C SER A 97 -9.86 -19.03 -12.21
N PHE A 98 -11.15 -18.74 -12.10
CA PHE A 98 -11.88 -17.96 -13.09
C PHE A 98 -11.78 -16.45 -12.80
N GLN A 99 -11.80 -16.06 -11.53
CA GLN A 99 -11.74 -14.65 -11.12
C GLN A 99 -10.34 -14.20 -10.68
N ALA A 100 -9.56 -15.13 -10.12
CA ALA A 100 -8.23 -14.82 -9.60
C ALA A 100 -7.19 -14.66 -10.73
N LEU A 101 -6.22 -13.82 -10.47
CA LEU A 101 -5.03 -13.71 -11.30
C LEU A 101 -4.09 -14.88 -11.04
N ASN A 102 -3.28 -15.25 -12.03
CA ASN A 102 -2.34 -16.38 -11.90
C ASN A 102 -1.43 -16.27 -10.67
N ARG A 103 -1.03 -15.07 -10.30
CA ARG A 103 -0.19 -14.78 -9.13
C ARG A 103 -0.90 -14.96 -7.77
N GLU A 104 -2.21 -15.13 -7.79
CA GLU A 104 -3.03 -15.38 -6.59
C GLU A 104 -3.34 -16.87 -6.44
N LEU A 105 -2.81 -17.69 -7.35
CA LEU A 105 -3.00 -19.13 -7.41
C LEU A 105 -1.66 -19.88 -7.27
N PRO A 106 -1.70 -21.09 -6.72
CA PRO A 106 -2.81 -21.77 -6.07
C PRO A 106 -3.05 -21.27 -4.64
N GLN A 107 -4.26 -21.49 -4.14
CA GLN A 107 -4.55 -21.35 -2.72
C GLN A 107 -3.71 -22.33 -1.90
N HIS A 108 -3.13 -21.87 -0.79
CA HIS A 108 -2.23 -22.68 0.04
C HIS A 108 -2.39 -22.35 1.53
N GLN A 109 -2.01 -23.28 2.40
CA GLN A 109 -2.13 -23.10 3.84
C GLN A 109 -0.98 -22.27 4.40
N VAL A 110 -1.33 -21.26 5.19
CA VAL A 110 -0.38 -20.39 5.89
C VAL A 110 -0.74 -20.33 7.36
N LYS A 111 0.27 -20.38 8.22
CA LYS A 111 0.19 -20.06 9.63
C LYS A 111 0.81 -18.70 9.87
N VAL A 112 0.12 -17.86 10.62
CA VAL A 112 0.58 -16.53 11.03
C VAL A 112 0.54 -16.45 12.54
N ASN A 113 1.62 -15.96 13.15
CA ASN A 113 1.65 -15.67 14.60
C ASN A 113 0.82 -14.41 14.89
N ALA A 114 0.44 -14.23 16.17
CA ALA A 114 -0.24 -13.02 16.58
C ALA A 114 0.65 -11.77 16.45
N PHE A 115 0.05 -10.64 16.05
CA PHE A 115 0.73 -9.36 15.91
C PHE A 115 -0.25 -8.19 16.11
N TYR A 116 0.28 -6.98 16.15
CA TYR A 116 -0.52 -5.76 16.13
C TYR A 116 -0.40 -5.08 14.78
N MET A 117 -1.51 -4.51 14.28
CA MET A 117 -1.56 -3.76 13.02
C MET A 117 -2.29 -2.43 13.24
N ASP A 118 -1.81 -1.38 12.61
CA ASP A 118 -2.50 -0.08 12.60
C ASP A 118 -3.92 -0.27 12.03
N ILE A 119 -4.89 0.43 12.60
CA ILE A 119 -6.30 0.20 12.23
C ILE A 119 -6.69 0.80 10.88
N HIS A 120 -5.85 1.60 10.28
CA HIS A 120 -6.03 2.24 8.97
C HIS A 120 -4.67 2.56 8.34
N GLU A 121 -4.66 2.98 7.09
CA GLU A 121 -3.47 3.42 6.36
C GLU A 121 -2.83 4.63 7.05
N VAL A 122 -1.52 4.81 6.84
CA VAL A 122 -0.79 5.98 7.36
C VAL A 122 -1.32 7.26 6.72
N THR A 123 -1.79 8.19 7.55
CA THR A 123 -2.38 9.46 7.10
C THR A 123 -1.33 10.53 6.81
N ASN A 124 -1.73 11.57 6.06
CA ASN A 124 -0.90 12.76 5.81
C ASN A 124 -0.43 13.42 7.11
N ALA A 125 -1.30 13.53 8.13
CA ALA A 125 -0.91 14.09 9.43
C ALA A 125 0.16 13.27 10.13
N GLN A 126 0.04 11.94 10.14
CA GLN A 126 1.02 11.04 10.73
C GLN A 126 2.37 11.12 10.00
N PHE A 127 2.34 11.10 8.67
CA PHE A 127 3.55 11.19 7.85
C PHE A 127 4.21 12.57 7.95
N SER A 128 3.42 13.66 8.03
CA SER A 128 3.92 15.01 8.32
C SER A 128 4.73 15.05 9.62
N SER A 129 4.20 14.46 10.70
CA SER A 129 4.89 14.41 11.99
C SER A 129 6.26 13.71 11.89
N PHE A 130 6.33 12.62 11.13
CA PHE A 130 7.59 11.94 10.84
C PHE A 130 8.59 12.84 10.12
N VAL A 131 8.12 13.50 9.05
CA VAL A 131 9.00 14.36 8.25
C VAL A 131 9.45 15.58 9.04
N GLU A 132 8.59 16.20 9.84
CA GLU A 132 8.93 17.32 10.72
C GLU A 132 9.98 16.93 11.77
N ALA A 133 9.84 15.73 12.37
CA ALA A 133 10.77 15.25 13.38
C ALA A 133 12.15 14.85 12.82
N THR A 134 12.22 14.43 11.55
CA THR A 134 13.42 13.81 10.97
C THR A 134 14.05 14.59 9.82
N ASN A 135 13.33 15.57 9.25
CA ASN A 135 13.65 16.23 7.99
C ASN A 135 13.82 15.23 6.83
N TYR A 136 13.08 14.12 6.86
CA TYR A 136 13.14 13.09 5.85
C TYR A 136 12.69 13.64 4.49
N LYS A 137 13.38 13.24 3.42
CA LYS A 137 12.99 13.50 2.04
C LYS A 137 12.60 12.18 1.38
N THR A 138 11.37 12.10 0.92
CA THR A 138 10.88 10.92 0.19
C THR A 138 11.63 10.77 -1.14
N VAL A 139 11.61 9.57 -1.68
CA VAL A 139 12.27 9.32 -2.98
C VAL A 139 11.68 10.19 -4.09
N ALA A 140 10.38 10.46 -4.06
CA ALA A 140 9.73 11.36 -5.02
C ALA A 140 10.24 12.81 -4.94
N GLU A 141 10.86 13.21 -3.83
CA GLU A 141 11.46 14.54 -3.59
C GLU A 141 12.96 14.59 -3.88
N GLN A 142 13.60 13.47 -4.24
CA GLN A 142 15.04 13.38 -4.52
C GLN A 142 15.34 13.50 -6.00
N GLU A 143 16.49 14.06 -6.32
CA GLU A 143 17.00 14.09 -7.69
C GLU A 143 17.34 12.68 -8.17
N ILE A 144 17.04 12.41 -9.44
CA ILE A 144 17.28 11.11 -10.06
C ILE A 144 18.71 11.08 -10.60
N ASP A 145 19.57 10.27 -9.99
CA ASP A 145 20.93 10.02 -10.50
C ASP A 145 20.88 9.10 -11.72
N TRP A 146 21.16 9.67 -12.90
CA TRP A 146 21.19 8.90 -14.15
C TRP A 146 22.23 7.76 -14.13
N GLU A 147 23.37 7.96 -13.46
CA GLU A 147 24.45 6.95 -13.39
C GLU A 147 24.03 5.73 -12.56
N ILE A 148 23.13 5.94 -11.60
CA ILE A 148 22.52 4.86 -10.83
C ILE A 148 21.38 4.22 -11.64
N LEU A 149 20.46 5.03 -12.15
CA LEU A 149 19.28 4.58 -12.89
C LEU A 149 19.67 3.76 -14.14
N LYS A 150 20.65 4.19 -14.91
CA LYS A 150 21.07 3.48 -16.13
C LYS A 150 21.57 2.06 -15.89
N LYS A 151 22.01 1.72 -14.67
CA LYS A 151 22.46 0.37 -14.32
C LYS A 151 21.29 -0.62 -14.25
N GLN A 152 20.08 -0.11 -14.07
CA GLN A 152 18.83 -0.87 -13.99
C GLN A 152 18.10 -0.93 -15.33
N LEU A 153 18.60 -0.22 -16.33
CA LEU A 153 18.02 -0.16 -17.65
C LEU A 153 18.74 -1.10 -18.65
N PRO A 154 18.07 -1.49 -19.73
CA PRO A 154 18.73 -2.23 -20.81
C PRO A 154 20.00 -1.51 -21.28
N LYS A 155 21.04 -2.27 -21.59
CA LYS A 155 22.29 -1.73 -22.14
C LYS A 155 21.99 -0.82 -23.35
N ASN A 156 22.68 0.30 -23.42
CA ASN A 156 22.51 1.32 -24.47
C ASN A 156 21.18 2.08 -24.43
N THR A 157 20.44 2.07 -23.32
CA THR A 157 19.31 2.99 -23.14
C THR A 157 19.83 4.44 -23.19
N PRO A 158 19.33 5.30 -24.09
CA PRO A 158 19.76 6.67 -24.17
C PRO A 158 19.31 7.46 -22.94
N LYS A 159 20.16 8.42 -22.49
CA LYS A 159 19.75 9.34 -21.43
C LYS A 159 18.48 10.10 -21.85
N PRO A 160 17.43 10.13 -21.03
CA PRO A 160 16.23 10.92 -21.32
C PRO A 160 16.53 12.42 -21.17
N ASN A 161 15.52 13.23 -21.53
CA ASN A 161 15.59 14.66 -21.27
C ASN A 161 15.71 14.93 -19.76
N GLU A 162 16.40 16.02 -19.39
CA GLU A 162 16.60 16.39 -17.99
C GLU A 162 15.30 16.59 -17.21
N ASP A 163 14.21 17.00 -17.86
CA ASP A 163 12.89 17.12 -17.23
C ASP A 163 12.35 15.79 -16.69
N VAL A 164 12.73 14.67 -17.30
CA VAL A 164 12.32 13.32 -16.87
C VAL A 164 13.12 12.86 -15.65
N LEU A 165 14.31 13.43 -15.46
CA LEU A 165 15.20 13.13 -14.33
C LEU A 165 14.99 14.06 -13.14
N GLN A 166 14.00 14.96 -13.22
CA GLN A 166 13.63 15.79 -12.08
C GLN A 166 12.81 14.99 -11.05
N PRO A 167 12.88 15.37 -9.76
CA PRO A 167 11.99 14.82 -8.74
C PRO A 167 10.54 14.84 -9.19
N GLY A 168 9.80 13.78 -8.87
CA GLY A 168 8.40 13.66 -9.27
C GLY A 168 7.84 12.28 -9.00
N SER A 169 6.62 12.08 -9.45
CA SER A 169 5.89 10.83 -9.24
C SER A 169 4.85 10.59 -10.34
N MET A 170 4.31 9.36 -10.41
CA MET A 170 3.22 9.03 -11.31
C MET A 170 1.90 9.56 -10.75
N VAL A 171 1.19 10.34 -11.52
CA VAL A 171 -0.12 10.90 -11.17
C VAL A 171 -1.18 10.31 -12.08
N PHE A 172 -2.32 9.89 -11.48
CA PHE A 172 -3.48 9.46 -12.24
C PHE A 172 -4.14 10.68 -12.90
N VAL A 173 -4.41 10.56 -14.19
CA VAL A 173 -5.11 11.58 -14.98
C VAL A 173 -6.30 10.94 -15.66
N GLU A 174 -7.51 11.33 -15.24
CA GLU A 174 -8.73 10.92 -15.90
C GLU A 174 -8.68 11.35 -17.38
N SER A 175 -8.90 10.44 -18.30
CA SER A 175 -8.81 10.68 -19.74
C SER A 175 -10.05 10.18 -20.44
N SER A 176 -10.61 11.02 -21.35
CA SER A 176 -11.76 10.65 -22.17
C SER A 176 -11.40 9.79 -23.39
N ASP A 177 -10.13 9.81 -23.81
CA ASP A 177 -9.65 9.23 -25.06
C ASP A 177 -8.77 8.00 -24.80
N ILE A 178 -9.35 6.94 -24.25
CA ILE A 178 -8.68 5.68 -23.98
C ILE A 178 -8.90 4.72 -25.13
N TYR A 179 -7.79 4.28 -25.76
CA TYR A 179 -7.83 3.35 -26.88
C TYR A 179 -7.84 1.88 -26.44
N ASN A 180 -7.21 1.56 -25.31
CA ASN A 180 -7.18 0.22 -24.75
C ASN A 180 -6.73 0.29 -23.28
N LEU A 181 -7.03 -0.76 -22.50
CA LEU A 181 -6.65 -0.86 -21.09
C LEU A 181 -5.28 -1.53 -20.84
N ILE A 182 -4.54 -1.84 -21.90
CA ILE A 182 -3.19 -2.45 -21.78
C ILE A 182 -2.12 -1.37 -21.59
N ASP A 183 -2.31 -0.23 -22.26
CA ASP A 183 -1.37 0.89 -22.18
C ASP A 183 -1.74 1.85 -21.05
N ILE A 184 -1.20 1.59 -19.88
CA ILE A 184 -1.43 2.38 -18.67
C ILE A 184 -0.93 3.82 -18.76
N SER A 185 -0.05 4.15 -19.72
CA SER A 185 0.43 5.52 -19.93
C SER A 185 -0.67 6.49 -20.35
N GLN A 186 -1.83 5.98 -20.73
CA GLN A 186 -2.98 6.80 -21.11
C GLN A 186 -3.62 7.51 -19.91
N TRP A 187 -3.46 6.97 -18.68
CA TRP A 187 -4.01 7.55 -17.44
C TRP A 187 -3.00 7.68 -16.31
N TRP A 188 -1.77 7.15 -16.44
CA TRP A 188 -0.67 7.40 -15.50
C TRP A 188 0.37 8.27 -16.17
N ARG A 189 0.68 9.43 -15.58
CA ARG A 189 1.66 10.39 -16.11
C ARG A 189 2.71 10.73 -15.08
N TRP A 190 3.98 10.65 -15.49
CA TRP A 190 5.05 11.24 -14.70
C TRP A 190 4.84 12.75 -14.59
N THR A 191 4.75 13.23 -13.36
CA THR A 191 4.52 14.63 -13.05
C THR A 191 5.67 15.15 -12.21
N LYS A 192 6.48 16.04 -12.79
CA LYS A 192 7.57 16.72 -12.11
C LYS A 192 7.03 17.47 -10.89
N GLY A 193 7.69 17.29 -9.73
CA GLY A 193 7.30 17.92 -8.47
C GLY A 193 6.12 17.27 -7.76
N ALA A 194 5.50 16.21 -8.33
CA ALA A 194 4.52 15.43 -7.62
C ALA A 194 5.19 14.66 -6.46
N SER A 195 4.60 14.75 -5.29
CA SER A 195 5.10 14.16 -4.05
C SER A 195 3.96 14.02 -3.06
N TRP A 196 4.22 13.48 -1.89
CA TRP A 196 3.21 13.38 -0.84
C TRP A 196 2.64 14.74 -0.40
N ARG A 197 3.43 15.85 -0.53
CA ARG A 197 2.97 17.21 -0.23
C ARG A 197 2.17 17.84 -1.38
N GLN A 198 2.42 17.40 -2.59
CA GLN A 198 1.81 17.89 -3.84
C GLN A 198 1.32 16.71 -4.68
N PRO A 199 0.22 16.04 -4.26
CA PRO A 199 -0.19 14.76 -4.84
C PRO A 199 -0.51 14.82 -6.34
N GLU A 200 -0.99 15.95 -6.84
CA GLU A 200 -1.29 16.15 -8.26
C GLU A 200 -0.19 16.93 -8.99
N GLY A 201 0.96 17.16 -8.33
CA GLY A 201 2.07 17.98 -8.82
C GLY A 201 2.00 19.44 -8.38
N PRO A 202 2.87 20.31 -8.94
CA PRO A 202 2.96 21.72 -8.54
C PRO A 202 1.63 22.46 -8.58
N GLY A 203 1.28 23.11 -7.48
CA GLY A 203 0.01 23.83 -7.31
C GLY A 203 -1.07 23.04 -6.58
N SER A 204 -0.86 21.74 -6.35
CA SER A 204 -1.66 20.96 -5.41
C SER A 204 -1.05 20.97 -4.01
N ASP A 205 -1.84 20.66 -3.00
CA ASP A 205 -1.41 20.57 -1.60
C ASP A 205 -2.23 19.53 -0.82
N ILE A 206 -1.87 19.35 0.44
CA ILE A 206 -2.55 18.47 1.40
C ILE A 206 -3.28 19.25 2.50
N ILE A 207 -3.51 20.55 2.32
CA ILE A 207 -4.21 21.38 3.30
C ILE A 207 -5.66 20.88 3.45
N GLY A 208 -6.04 20.57 4.69
CA GLY A 208 -7.34 19.98 5.00
C GLY A 208 -7.51 18.51 4.64
N LYS A 209 -6.43 17.83 4.23
CA LYS A 209 -6.39 16.40 3.89
C LYS A 209 -5.63 15.57 4.94
N ASP A 210 -5.65 16.03 6.19
CA ASP A 210 -4.91 15.40 7.30
C ASP A 210 -5.24 13.94 7.50
N GLN A 211 -6.49 13.56 7.25
CA GLN A 211 -7.00 12.19 7.42
C GLN A 211 -7.00 11.36 6.11
N GLU A 212 -6.55 11.91 5.00
CA GLU A 212 -6.33 11.10 3.80
C GLU A 212 -5.03 10.29 3.94
N PRO A 213 -4.97 9.05 3.40
CA PRO A 213 -3.74 8.29 3.32
C PRO A 213 -2.63 9.07 2.61
N VAL A 214 -1.41 8.94 3.10
CA VAL A 214 -0.25 9.49 2.40
C VAL A 214 0.01 8.72 1.12
N VAL A 215 0.23 9.43 0.02
CA VAL A 215 0.51 8.85 -1.31
C VAL A 215 1.90 9.24 -1.82
N HIS A 216 2.32 8.69 -2.95
CA HIS A 216 3.67 8.87 -3.53
C HIS A 216 4.79 8.43 -2.61
N ILE A 217 4.54 7.36 -1.86
CA ILE A 217 5.46 6.70 -0.94
C ILE A 217 5.99 5.43 -1.58
N CYS A 218 7.30 5.25 -1.61
CA CYS A 218 7.91 4.00 -2.01
C CYS A 218 8.22 3.11 -0.80
N TYR A 219 8.70 1.88 -1.06
CA TYR A 219 9.08 0.92 -0.02
C TYR A 219 10.06 1.50 1.01
N PHE A 220 11.08 2.24 0.58
CA PHE A 220 12.06 2.82 1.53
C PHE A 220 11.47 3.91 2.40
N ASP A 221 10.58 4.72 1.85
CA ASP A 221 9.87 5.76 2.61
C ASP A 221 8.98 5.11 3.68
N ALA A 222 8.25 4.05 3.29
CA ALA A 222 7.40 3.29 4.20
C ALA A 222 8.21 2.61 5.32
N VAL A 223 9.35 1.98 4.99
CA VAL A 223 10.26 1.38 5.98
C VAL A 223 10.86 2.44 6.92
N ALA A 224 11.24 3.61 6.39
CA ALA A 224 11.78 4.70 7.22
C ALA A 224 10.75 5.20 8.22
N TYR A 225 9.50 5.41 7.77
CA TYR A 225 8.39 5.77 8.64
C TYR A 225 8.12 4.70 9.71
N ALA A 226 7.98 3.44 9.30
CA ALA A 226 7.71 2.33 10.21
C ALA A 226 8.79 2.21 11.30
N LYS A 227 10.07 2.29 10.92
CA LYS A 227 11.19 2.27 11.88
C LYS A 227 11.16 3.45 12.85
N TRP A 228 10.81 4.64 12.38
CA TRP A 228 10.67 5.81 13.24
C TRP A 228 9.57 5.63 14.29
N CYS A 229 8.46 4.99 13.91
CA CYS A 229 7.37 4.63 14.81
C CYS A 229 7.69 3.41 15.71
N GLY A 230 8.87 2.78 15.60
CA GLY A 230 9.16 1.54 16.30
C GLY A 230 8.38 0.32 15.78
N LYS A 231 7.91 0.39 14.53
CA LYS A 231 7.09 -0.60 13.83
C LYS A 231 7.85 -1.21 12.64
N ARG A 232 7.20 -2.08 11.91
CA ARG A 232 7.64 -2.66 10.65
C ARG A 232 6.50 -2.75 9.66
N LEU A 233 6.80 -3.00 8.40
CA LEU A 233 5.78 -3.36 7.42
C LEU A 233 5.25 -4.77 7.71
N PRO A 234 3.99 -5.05 7.36
CA PRO A 234 3.44 -6.41 7.40
C PRO A 234 4.05 -7.26 6.29
N THR A 235 4.15 -8.57 6.51
CA THR A 235 4.29 -9.50 5.39
C THR A 235 2.99 -9.59 4.62
N GLU A 236 3.04 -10.06 3.37
CA GLU A 236 1.83 -10.30 2.57
C GLU A 236 0.86 -11.25 3.29
N ALA A 237 1.38 -12.29 3.91
CA ALA A 237 0.59 -13.25 4.66
C ALA A 237 -0.08 -12.63 5.90
N GLU A 238 0.62 -11.76 6.63
CA GLU A 238 0.05 -11.01 7.75
C GLU A 238 -1.04 -10.06 7.26
N TRP A 239 -0.76 -9.34 6.17
CA TRP A 239 -1.73 -8.40 5.59
C TRP A 239 -3.03 -9.12 5.18
N GLU A 240 -2.94 -10.23 4.44
CA GLU A 240 -4.13 -10.97 3.99
C GLU A 240 -4.89 -11.60 5.16
N TRP A 241 -4.19 -12.17 6.15
CA TRP A 241 -4.82 -12.68 7.37
C TRP A 241 -5.60 -11.60 8.11
N ALA A 242 -4.99 -10.42 8.27
CA ALA A 242 -5.61 -9.25 8.89
C ALA A 242 -6.84 -8.76 8.08
N ALA A 243 -6.72 -8.66 6.76
CA ALA A 243 -7.80 -8.24 5.87
C ALA A 243 -9.02 -9.15 5.94
N ARG A 244 -8.81 -10.46 6.10
CA ARG A 244 -9.92 -11.42 6.24
C ARG A 244 -10.76 -11.20 7.50
N GLY A 245 -10.26 -10.51 8.51
CA GLY A 245 -11.04 -10.13 9.70
C GLY A 245 -11.70 -11.29 10.43
N GLY A 246 -11.08 -12.50 10.41
CA GLY A 246 -11.64 -13.73 10.97
C GLY A 246 -12.62 -14.47 10.06
N LEU A 247 -12.95 -13.95 8.90
CA LEU A 247 -13.79 -14.62 7.92
C LEU A 247 -13.02 -15.73 7.17
N LYS A 248 -13.69 -16.85 6.91
CA LYS A 248 -13.15 -17.98 6.13
C LYS A 248 -13.84 -18.05 4.79
N ASP A 249 -13.04 -18.32 3.76
CA ASP A 249 -13.54 -18.57 2.40
C ASP A 249 -14.48 -17.47 1.87
N LYS A 250 -14.08 -16.20 2.12
CA LYS A 250 -14.80 -15.03 1.64
C LYS A 250 -14.00 -14.29 0.59
N ILE A 251 -14.73 -13.69 -0.37
CA ILE A 251 -14.14 -12.94 -1.49
C ILE A 251 -13.57 -11.60 -0.99
N TYR A 252 -14.32 -10.92 -0.09
CA TYR A 252 -13.98 -9.59 0.41
C TYR A 252 -13.84 -9.58 1.94
N PRO A 253 -13.21 -8.54 2.50
CA PRO A 253 -13.11 -8.33 3.95
C PRO A 253 -14.47 -8.28 4.69
N TRP A 254 -15.55 -7.99 3.98
CA TRP A 254 -16.94 -7.96 4.51
C TRP A 254 -17.78 -9.21 4.19
N GLY A 255 -17.29 -10.15 3.38
CA GLY A 255 -18.00 -11.37 3.00
C GLY A 255 -18.04 -11.63 1.51
N ASN A 256 -19.20 -12.09 1.00
CA ASN A 256 -19.40 -12.46 -0.42
C ASN A 256 -20.31 -11.48 -1.19
N GLU A 257 -20.85 -10.46 -0.52
CA GLU A 257 -21.66 -9.45 -1.19
C GLU A 257 -20.79 -8.66 -2.17
N SER A 258 -21.26 -8.51 -3.41
CA SER A 258 -20.53 -7.79 -4.44
C SER A 258 -20.21 -6.35 -4.01
N VAL A 259 -19.07 -5.83 -4.42
CA VAL A 259 -18.68 -4.44 -4.17
C VAL A 259 -19.67 -3.44 -4.78
N ASP A 260 -20.33 -3.82 -5.89
CA ASP A 260 -21.32 -3.00 -6.59
C ASP A 260 -22.72 -3.03 -5.98
N GLU A 261 -22.97 -3.93 -5.00
CA GLU A 261 -24.27 -4.13 -4.38
C GLU A 261 -24.40 -3.38 -3.04
N GLY A 262 -25.60 -2.88 -2.79
CA GLY A 262 -25.98 -2.28 -1.51
C GLY A 262 -25.30 -0.93 -1.23
N ILE A 263 -24.94 -0.72 0.04
CA ILE A 263 -24.23 0.46 0.52
C ILE A 263 -22.72 0.28 0.18
N PRO A 264 -22.03 1.31 -0.32
CA PRO A 264 -20.60 1.24 -0.55
C PRO A 264 -19.83 0.76 0.68
N LYS A 265 -18.86 -0.15 0.48
CA LYS A 265 -18.10 -0.81 1.56
C LYS A 265 -16.63 -0.44 1.53
N CYS A 266 -16.19 0.18 0.44
CA CYS A 266 -14.84 0.67 0.25
C CYS A 266 -14.83 1.84 -0.75
N ASN A 267 -13.73 2.57 -0.80
CA ASN A 267 -13.49 3.57 -1.83
C ASN A 267 -12.89 2.89 -3.06
N TYR A 268 -13.60 2.91 -4.19
CA TYR A 268 -13.15 2.27 -5.44
C TYR A 268 -13.67 3.04 -6.66
N TRP A 269 -13.11 2.76 -7.83
CA TRP A 269 -13.59 3.38 -9.05
C TRP A 269 -14.97 2.85 -9.43
N THR A 270 -15.98 3.71 -9.35
CA THR A 270 -17.36 3.35 -9.73
C THR A 270 -17.68 3.88 -11.12
N GLY A 271 -18.03 2.99 -12.04
CA GLY A 271 -18.38 3.33 -13.43
C GLY A 271 -17.40 2.79 -14.45
N ILE A 272 -17.04 3.56 -15.48
CA ILE A 272 -16.21 3.09 -16.60
C ILE A 272 -14.76 3.54 -16.38
N PHE A 273 -13.91 2.63 -15.92
CA PHE A 273 -12.49 2.90 -15.73
C PHE A 273 -11.77 3.02 -17.08
N PRO A 274 -10.85 3.95 -17.24
CA PRO A 274 -10.48 5.09 -16.38
C PRO A 274 -11.10 6.41 -16.86
N THR A 275 -12.24 6.35 -17.56
CA THR A 275 -12.83 7.49 -18.27
C THR A 275 -13.95 8.20 -17.53
N LYS A 276 -14.68 7.48 -16.67
CA LYS A 276 -15.82 8.05 -15.97
C LYS A 276 -16.00 7.43 -14.60
N ASN A 277 -15.62 8.14 -13.55
CA ASN A 277 -15.96 7.80 -12.17
C ASN A 277 -17.32 8.40 -11.81
N THR A 278 -18.29 7.56 -11.42
CA THR A 278 -19.64 8.01 -10.99
C THR A 278 -19.68 8.46 -9.54
N LYS A 279 -18.61 8.19 -8.76
CA LYS A 279 -18.51 8.55 -7.32
C LYS A 279 -19.64 7.99 -6.47
N LYS A 280 -20.16 6.82 -6.81
CA LYS A 280 -21.25 6.17 -6.06
C LYS A 280 -20.83 5.86 -4.62
N ASP A 281 -19.55 5.63 -4.41
CA ASP A 281 -18.90 5.42 -3.11
C ASP A 281 -18.73 6.69 -2.27
N GLY A 282 -18.91 7.88 -2.86
CA GLY A 282 -18.84 9.19 -2.20
C GLY A 282 -17.58 9.99 -2.55
N PHE A 283 -16.58 9.40 -3.19
CA PHE A 283 -15.28 10.03 -3.44
C PHE A 283 -14.88 9.99 -4.92
N LYS A 284 -14.05 10.93 -5.33
CA LYS A 284 -13.49 10.96 -6.69
C LYS A 284 -12.13 10.24 -6.77
N GLY A 285 -11.34 10.36 -5.75
CA GLY A 285 -9.99 9.83 -5.61
C GLY A 285 -9.83 9.23 -4.23
N VAL A 286 -8.71 9.51 -3.57
CA VAL A 286 -8.45 9.05 -2.20
C VAL A 286 -9.50 9.58 -1.24
N ALA A 287 -10.01 8.73 -0.36
CA ALA A 287 -10.93 9.08 0.72
C ALA A 287 -10.16 9.27 2.04
N PRO A 288 -10.65 10.08 2.98
CA PRO A 288 -10.16 10.03 4.35
C PRO A 288 -10.30 8.61 4.91
N VAL A 289 -9.37 8.20 5.78
CA VAL A 289 -9.42 6.87 6.40
C VAL A 289 -10.71 6.67 7.21
N MET A 290 -11.13 5.41 7.41
CA MET A 290 -12.28 5.04 8.26
C MET A 290 -13.63 5.57 7.79
N GLN A 291 -13.83 5.74 6.49
CA GLN A 291 -15.13 6.17 5.96
C GLN A 291 -16.14 5.02 5.89
N TYR A 292 -15.68 3.78 5.88
CA TYR A 292 -16.48 2.57 5.78
C TYR A 292 -16.39 1.74 7.05
N ALA A 293 -17.21 0.68 7.15
CA ALA A 293 -17.20 -0.18 8.31
C ALA A 293 -15.90 -1.01 8.38
N PRO A 294 -15.32 -1.19 9.58
CA PRO A 294 -14.14 -2.03 9.75
C PRO A 294 -14.48 -3.51 9.56
N ASN A 295 -13.46 -4.32 9.31
CA ASN A 295 -13.59 -5.77 9.31
C ASN A 295 -13.71 -6.34 10.74
N GLY A 296 -13.80 -7.67 10.89
CA GLY A 296 -13.99 -8.33 12.17
C GLY A 296 -12.84 -8.17 13.18
N TYR A 297 -11.67 -7.72 12.75
CA TYR A 297 -10.53 -7.37 13.61
C TYR A 297 -10.44 -5.87 13.93
N GLY A 298 -11.38 -5.06 13.42
CA GLY A 298 -11.38 -3.61 13.64
C GLY A 298 -10.48 -2.83 12.70
N LEU A 299 -10.06 -3.44 11.59
CA LEU A 299 -9.24 -2.79 10.57
C LEU A 299 -10.15 -2.18 9.50
N TYR A 300 -9.84 -0.95 9.13
CA TYR A 300 -10.52 -0.18 8.10
C TYR A 300 -9.78 -0.27 6.77
N ASP A 301 -10.48 0.02 5.70
CA ASP A 301 -9.95 0.27 4.36
C ASP A 301 -9.08 -0.88 3.77
N MET A 302 -9.24 -2.11 4.30
CA MET A 302 -8.55 -3.32 3.83
C MET A 302 -8.95 -3.76 2.40
N ALA A 303 -9.73 -2.96 1.71
CA ALA A 303 -10.05 -3.07 0.29
C ALA A 303 -10.38 -1.68 -0.25
N GLY A 304 -9.80 -1.32 -1.38
CA GLY A 304 -9.95 0.00 -2.00
C GLY A 304 -9.02 1.05 -1.40
N ASN A 305 -9.33 2.30 -1.64
CA ASN A 305 -8.66 3.53 -1.22
C ASN A 305 -7.25 3.69 -1.80
N VAL A 306 -6.23 3.07 -1.21
CA VAL A 306 -4.86 3.09 -1.71
C VAL A 306 -4.22 1.71 -1.66
N TRP A 307 -3.21 1.48 -2.50
CA TRP A 307 -2.35 0.31 -2.37
C TRP A 307 -1.46 0.41 -1.15
N GLU A 308 -1.35 -0.69 -0.41
CA GLU A 308 -0.55 -0.81 0.79
C GLU A 308 0.68 -1.69 0.57
N ILE A 309 1.84 -1.21 0.98
CA ILE A 309 3.13 -1.84 0.74
C ILE A 309 3.40 -2.91 1.79
N CYS A 310 3.64 -4.16 1.35
CA CYS A 310 4.14 -5.25 2.19
C CYS A 310 5.66 -5.36 2.15
N ASP A 311 6.23 -6.09 3.13
CA ASP A 311 7.68 -6.29 3.24
C ASP A 311 8.23 -7.30 2.23
N ASP A 312 7.36 -8.13 1.66
CA ASP A 312 7.73 -9.24 0.76
C ASP A 312 8.21 -8.76 -0.60
N TRP A 313 9.21 -9.44 -1.15
CA TRP A 313 9.51 -9.33 -2.57
C TRP A 313 8.36 -9.92 -3.39
N TYR A 314 8.13 -9.34 -4.57
CA TYR A 314 7.14 -9.85 -5.50
C TYR A 314 7.76 -10.86 -6.45
N ASP A 315 7.19 -12.07 -6.51
CA ASP A 315 7.45 -13.08 -7.55
C ASP A 315 6.09 -13.59 -8.06
N GLU A 316 5.81 -13.40 -9.36
CA GLU A 316 4.53 -13.82 -9.94
C GLU A 316 4.28 -15.33 -9.88
N ASN A 317 5.33 -16.14 -9.68
CA ASN A 317 5.28 -17.58 -9.59
C ASN A 317 5.47 -18.12 -8.16
N TYR A 318 5.54 -17.24 -7.15
CA TYR A 318 5.84 -17.66 -5.79
C TYR A 318 4.87 -18.72 -5.27
N TYR A 319 3.57 -18.47 -5.35
CA TYR A 319 2.57 -19.41 -4.85
C TYR A 319 2.62 -20.77 -5.58
N SER A 320 2.84 -20.77 -6.89
CA SER A 320 2.95 -22.00 -7.68
C SER A 320 4.23 -22.80 -7.40
N SER A 321 5.23 -22.16 -6.80
CA SER A 321 6.49 -22.81 -6.40
C SER A 321 6.45 -23.48 -5.03
N LEU A 322 5.39 -23.21 -4.23
CA LEU A 322 5.27 -23.71 -2.87
C LEU A 322 4.91 -25.21 -2.83
N ASN A 323 5.37 -25.91 -1.78
CA ASN A 323 4.90 -27.25 -1.48
C ASN A 323 3.51 -27.16 -0.80
N LEU A 324 2.47 -27.46 -1.56
CA LEU A 324 1.07 -27.34 -1.10
C LEU A 324 0.67 -28.38 -0.04
N SER A 325 1.49 -29.41 0.19
CA SER A 325 1.26 -30.39 1.27
C SER A 325 1.75 -29.91 2.62
N GLU A 326 2.44 -28.78 2.69
CA GLU A 326 3.01 -28.21 3.91
C GLU A 326 2.35 -26.88 4.25
N ILE A 327 2.21 -26.63 5.55
CA ILE A 327 1.75 -25.31 6.04
C ILE A 327 2.96 -24.37 5.99
N GLN A 328 2.81 -23.23 5.32
CA GLN A 328 3.83 -22.19 5.30
C GLN A 328 3.80 -21.44 6.64
N ASP A 329 4.82 -21.62 7.47
CA ASP A 329 4.86 -21.01 8.83
C ASP A 329 5.47 -19.61 8.78
N ASN A 330 4.68 -18.58 9.01
CA ASN A 330 5.07 -17.15 8.98
C ASN A 330 5.91 -16.78 7.75
N PRO A 331 5.41 -17.03 6.53
CA PRO A 331 6.19 -16.80 5.32
C PRO A 331 6.53 -15.31 5.17
N LYS A 332 7.69 -15.05 4.59
CA LYS A 332 8.22 -13.70 4.30
C LYS A 332 8.36 -13.44 2.80
N GLY A 333 7.63 -14.23 2.00
CA GLY A 333 7.74 -14.18 0.55
C GLY A 333 9.04 -14.83 0.03
N PRO A 334 9.34 -14.66 -1.26
CA PRO A 334 10.53 -15.18 -1.89
C PRO A 334 11.79 -14.40 -1.44
N GLU A 335 12.97 -15.03 -1.56
CA GLU A 335 14.25 -14.40 -1.21
C GLU A 335 14.61 -13.22 -2.13
N LYS A 336 14.07 -13.22 -3.33
CA LYS A 336 14.28 -12.17 -4.34
C LYS A 336 13.04 -12.00 -5.20
N TRP A 337 12.89 -10.82 -5.78
CA TRP A 337 11.84 -10.54 -6.75
C TRP A 337 12.02 -11.31 -8.07
N ASN A 338 10.92 -11.60 -8.74
CA ASN A 338 10.89 -12.20 -10.06
C ASN A 338 9.64 -11.76 -10.82
N TYR A 339 9.85 -10.91 -11.82
CA TYR A 339 8.81 -10.51 -12.74
C TYR A 339 9.34 -10.53 -14.18
N PRO A 340 9.06 -11.59 -14.95
CA PRO A 340 9.67 -11.81 -16.27
C PRO A 340 9.43 -10.72 -17.29
N LEU A 341 8.32 -9.98 -17.17
CA LEU A 341 8.01 -8.86 -18.07
C LEU A 341 8.89 -7.63 -17.81
N GLU A 342 9.40 -7.47 -16.59
CA GLU A 342 10.26 -6.38 -16.17
C GLU A 342 11.43 -6.88 -15.31
N PRO A 343 12.35 -7.65 -15.90
CA PRO A 343 13.36 -8.41 -15.17
C PRO A 343 14.47 -7.55 -14.54
N MET A 344 14.48 -6.26 -14.78
CA MET A 344 15.44 -5.31 -14.20
C MET A 344 14.80 -4.39 -13.15
N ASP A 345 13.52 -4.60 -12.84
CA ASP A 345 12.73 -3.73 -11.99
C ASP A 345 12.29 -4.49 -10.72
N PRO A 346 13.05 -4.35 -9.60
CA PRO A 346 12.72 -4.98 -8.33
C PRO A 346 11.36 -4.54 -7.81
N LYS A 347 10.51 -5.48 -7.45
CA LYS A 347 9.15 -5.21 -7.00
C LYS A 347 8.88 -5.74 -5.60
N ARG A 348 8.12 -4.99 -4.85
CA ARG A 348 7.52 -5.41 -3.57
C ARG A 348 6.05 -5.73 -3.76
N VAL A 349 5.53 -6.57 -2.89
CA VAL A 349 4.09 -6.86 -2.87
C VAL A 349 3.33 -5.63 -2.40
N ILE A 350 2.23 -5.35 -3.09
CA ILE A 350 1.24 -4.35 -2.70
C ILE A 350 -0.12 -5.00 -2.60
N ARG A 351 -0.94 -4.56 -1.64
CA ARG A 351 -2.26 -5.11 -1.36
C ARG A 351 -3.29 -3.97 -1.20
N GLY A 352 -4.56 -4.29 -0.99
CA GLY A 352 -5.64 -3.34 -0.71
C GLY A 352 -6.30 -2.80 -1.97
N GLY A 353 -5.79 -1.69 -2.50
CA GLY A 353 -6.23 -0.84 -3.58
C GLY A 353 -7.21 -1.24 -4.66
#